data_2ad4b3400532263c00be5e317d27c614
#
_entry.id   2ad4b3400532263c00be5e317d27c614
#
_cell.length_a   1.000
_cell.length_b   1.000
_cell.length_c   1.000
_cell.angle_alpha   90.00
_cell.angle_beta   90.00
_cell.angle_gamma   90.00
#
_symmetry.space_group_name_H-M   'P 1'
#
loop_
_entity.id
_entity.type
_entity.pdbx_description
1 polymer ?
#
loop_
_entity_poly.entity_id
_entity_poly.type
_entity_poly.pdbx_seq_one_letter_code
_entity_poly.pdbx_strand_id
1 'polypeptide(L)'
;MKNNIIDLLGLIFAFSCSWHFRENLPVIFRGPFVLLSTSVVAIVIMKVRRITFKDLGLISVPLNSQFIKSVLTVSFLIFIVQSIGIIVIGSLIGNPNEGSAITNQPQTVVGFILDIVFMTWVVTGLGEEFVFRGIIMNRFGELFKNTALSNFYLISGLQAIWFGLSHPSQGASGMIITGLIGFFLGTYLLKRSEFGLWPLIVAHGIIDTIVLTINFIST
;
A
#
# COMPACT_ATOMS: atom_id res chain seq x y z
N MET A 1 24.58 1.37 -6.57
CA MET A 1 23.96 0.04 -6.80
C MET A 1 24.00 -0.85 -5.56
N LYS A 2 25.18 -1.23 -5.04
CA LYS A 2 25.32 -2.13 -3.85
C LYS A 2 24.47 -1.71 -2.65
N ASN A 3 24.44 -0.44 -2.30
CA ASN A 3 23.69 0.07 -1.14
C ASN A 3 22.16 -0.08 -1.31
N ASN A 4 21.63 0.10 -2.51
CA ASN A 4 20.19 -0.04 -2.76
C ASN A 4 19.72 -1.50 -2.66
N ILE A 5 20.58 -2.44 -3.06
CA ILE A 5 20.32 -3.88 -2.86
C ILE A 5 20.29 -4.21 -1.37
N ILE A 6 21.26 -3.71 -0.58
CA ILE A 6 21.29 -3.92 0.87
C ILE A 6 20.02 -3.35 1.53
N ASP A 7 19.60 -2.15 1.11
CA ASP A 7 18.39 -1.51 1.64
C ASP A 7 17.14 -2.35 1.34
N LEU A 8 16.99 -2.84 0.08
CA LEU A 8 15.88 -3.71 -0.31
C LEU A 8 15.91 -5.04 0.45
N LEU A 9 17.08 -5.67 0.59
CA LEU A 9 17.23 -6.90 1.37
C LEU A 9 16.88 -6.67 2.86
N GLY A 10 17.26 -5.53 3.42
CA GLY A 10 16.89 -5.14 4.79
C GLY A 10 15.38 -5.00 4.97
N LEU A 11 14.68 -4.39 4.01
CA LEU A 11 13.22 -4.27 4.02
C LEU A 11 12.53 -5.64 3.86
N ILE A 12 13.01 -6.49 2.93
CA ILE A 12 12.51 -7.85 2.76
C ILE A 12 12.70 -8.66 4.04
N PHE A 13 13.87 -8.58 4.64
CA PHE A 13 14.18 -9.28 5.88
C PHE A 13 13.27 -8.82 7.04
N ALA A 14 13.11 -7.51 7.24
CA ALA A 14 12.23 -6.96 8.26
C ALA A 14 10.78 -7.41 8.06
N PHE A 15 10.30 -7.35 6.81
CA PHE A 15 8.96 -7.81 6.44
C PHE A 15 8.79 -9.31 6.74
N SER A 16 9.73 -10.15 6.29
CA SER A 16 9.66 -11.61 6.45
C SER A 16 9.76 -12.04 7.91
N CYS A 17 10.65 -11.41 8.71
CA CYS A 17 10.75 -11.67 10.14
C CYS A 17 9.45 -11.30 10.86
N SER A 18 8.96 -10.08 10.66
CA SER A 18 7.71 -9.65 11.30
C SER A 18 6.52 -10.48 10.84
N TRP A 19 6.52 -10.90 9.58
CA TRP A 19 5.52 -11.84 9.06
C TRP A 19 5.53 -13.17 9.80
N HIS A 20 6.69 -13.73 10.08
CA HIS A 20 6.83 -14.97 10.84
C HIS A 20 6.37 -14.80 12.29
N PHE A 21 6.75 -13.73 12.96
CA PHE A 21 6.42 -13.51 14.36
C PHE A 21 5.00 -13.00 14.60
N ARG A 22 4.29 -12.47 13.59
CA ARG A 22 2.93 -11.94 13.74
C ARG A 22 1.91 -12.95 14.26
N GLU A 23 2.12 -14.24 13.99
CA GLU A 23 1.19 -15.29 14.41
C GLU A 23 1.06 -15.41 15.94
N ASN A 24 2.04 -14.88 16.69
CA ASN A 24 1.99 -14.79 18.13
C ASN A 24 1.13 -13.61 18.64
N LEU A 25 0.61 -12.78 17.74
CA LEU A 25 -0.20 -11.61 18.07
C LEU A 25 -1.69 -11.87 17.80
N PRO A 26 -2.58 -11.17 18.52
CA PRO A 26 -3.98 -11.12 18.14
C PRO A 26 -4.13 -10.68 16.67
N VAL A 27 -5.10 -11.28 15.98
CA VAL A 27 -5.27 -11.13 14.52
C VAL A 27 -5.30 -9.66 14.08
N ILE A 28 -5.97 -8.80 14.86
CA ILE A 28 -6.10 -7.36 14.58
C ILE A 28 -4.74 -6.63 14.53
N PHE A 29 -3.73 -7.10 15.24
CA PHE A 29 -2.40 -6.47 15.28
C PHE A 29 -1.41 -7.07 14.29
N ARG A 30 -1.76 -8.16 13.59
CA ARG A 30 -0.83 -8.87 12.68
C ARG A 30 -0.36 -8.02 11.51
N GLY A 31 -1.29 -7.39 10.79
CA GLY A 31 -0.99 -6.48 9.69
C GLY A 31 -0.23 -5.21 10.15
N PRO A 32 -0.77 -4.47 11.13
CA PRO A 32 -0.10 -3.30 11.70
C PRO A 32 1.33 -3.60 12.19
N PHE A 33 1.57 -4.73 12.84
CA PHE A 33 2.88 -5.11 13.32
C PHE A 33 3.90 -5.28 12.18
N VAL A 34 3.51 -5.96 11.10
CA VAL A 34 4.38 -6.16 9.94
C VAL A 34 4.72 -4.81 9.28
N LEU A 35 3.71 -3.96 9.09
CA LEU A 35 3.89 -2.66 8.46
C LEU A 35 4.74 -1.71 9.32
N LEU A 36 4.47 -1.62 10.62
CA LEU A 36 5.23 -0.79 11.55
C LEU A 36 6.69 -1.24 11.64
N SER A 37 6.94 -2.55 11.74
CA SER A 37 8.30 -3.09 11.77
C SER A 37 9.06 -2.76 10.49
N THR A 38 8.43 -2.90 9.33
CA THR A 38 9.02 -2.53 8.04
C THR A 38 9.24 -1.02 7.95
N SER A 39 8.31 -0.21 8.47
CA SER A 39 8.44 1.26 8.51
C SER A 39 9.60 1.72 9.39
N VAL A 40 9.87 1.05 10.51
CA VAL A 40 11.04 1.34 11.36
C VAL A 40 12.33 1.14 10.56
N VAL A 41 12.46 0.02 9.84
CA VAL A 41 13.63 -0.23 8.97
C VAL A 41 13.71 0.80 7.85
N ALA A 42 12.58 1.17 7.24
CA ALA A 42 12.52 2.23 6.25
C ALA A 42 13.05 3.57 6.78
N ILE A 43 12.66 3.97 7.99
CA ILE A 43 13.14 5.18 8.66
C ILE A 43 14.66 5.11 8.94
N VAL A 44 15.16 3.95 9.36
CA VAL A 44 16.60 3.74 9.54
C VAL A 44 17.34 3.92 8.21
N ILE A 45 16.85 3.31 7.13
CA ILE A 45 17.39 3.48 5.78
C ILE A 45 17.39 4.96 5.38
N MET A 46 16.29 5.66 5.59
CA MET A 46 16.18 7.10 5.30
C MET A 46 17.28 7.88 6.02
N LYS A 47 17.46 7.66 7.32
CA LYS A 47 18.51 8.34 8.11
C LYS A 47 19.91 8.03 7.59
N VAL A 48 20.22 6.76 7.35
CA VAL A 48 21.55 6.31 6.88
C VAL A 48 21.85 6.84 5.48
N ARG A 49 20.84 6.88 4.59
CA ARG A 49 20.96 7.34 3.20
C ARG A 49 20.70 8.83 3.03
N ARG A 50 20.36 9.54 4.10
CA ARG A 50 19.97 10.97 4.07
C ARG A 50 18.81 11.25 3.13
N ILE A 51 17.85 10.34 3.08
CA ILE A 51 16.61 10.50 2.33
C ILE A 51 15.63 11.29 3.19
N THR A 52 15.03 12.32 2.64
CA THR A 52 14.00 13.11 3.32
C THR A 52 12.60 12.59 2.98
N PHE A 53 11.61 12.94 3.79
CA PHE A 53 10.21 12.64 3.46
C PHE A 53 9.78 13.27 2.12
N LYS A 54 10.36 14.41 1.78
CA LYS A 54 10.14 15.09 0.49
C LYS A 54 10.63 14.23 -0.69
N ASP A 55 11.78 13.57 -0.54
CA ASP A 55 12.34 12.68 -1.58
C ASP A 55 11.47 11.45 -1.81
N LEU A 56 10.64 11.09 -0.83
CA LEU A 56 9.66 10.00 -0.92
C LEU A 56 8.27 10.47 -1.35
N GLY A 57 8.11 11.75 -1.69
CA GLY A 57 6.84 12.30 -2.15
C GLY A 57 5.88 12.80 -1.06
N LEU A 58 6.32 12.85 0.22
CA LEU A 58 5.57 13.51 1.28
C LEU A 58 5.93 15.01 1.29
N ILE A 59 5.35 15.74 0.36
CA ILE A 59 5.58 17.16 0.12
C ILE A 59 4.40 17.99 0.63
N SER A 60 4.62 19.28 0.85
CA SER A 60 3.51 20.23 1.08
C SER A 60 2.71 20.39 -0.20
N VAL A 61 1.39 20.22 -0.13
CA VAL A 61 0.50 20.30 -1.29
C VAL A 61 -0.61 21.33 -1.07
N PRO A 62 -0.98 22.11 -2.08
CA PRO A 62 -2.12 23.00 -2.00
C PRO A 62 -3.42 22.20 -2.13
N LEU A 63 -4.39 22.47 -1.27
CA LEU A 63 -5.75 21.90 -1.36
C LEU A 63 -6.56 22.66 -2.43
N ASN A 64 -6.22 22.44 -3.68
CA ASN A 64 -6.88 23.07 -4.83
C ASN A 64 -7.68 22.06 -5.67
N SER A 65 -8.36 22.55 -6.70
CA SER A 65 -9.18 21.71 -7.59
C SER A 65 -8.36 20.63 -8.33
N GLN A 66 -7.08 20.88 -8.61
CA GLN A 66 -6.20 19.91 -9.28
C GLN A 66 -5.84 18.77 -8.33
N PHE A 67 -5.57 19.07 -7.04
CA PHE A 67 -5.37 18.05 -6.02
C PHE A 67 -6.61 17.19 -5.86
N ILE A 68 -7.81 17.79 -5.74
CA ILE A 68 -9.07 17.05 -5.65
C ILE A 68 -9.30 16.16 -6.88
N LYS A 69 -9.06 16.67 -8.09
CA LYS A 69 -9.12 15.87 -9.31
C LYS A 69 -8.15 14.68 -9.28
N SER A 70 -6.93 14.89 -8.76
CA SER A 70 -5.95 13.81 -8.61
C SER A 70 -6.44 12.73 -7.64
N VAL A 71 -6.98 13.11 -6.48
CA VAL A 71 -7.59 12.17 -5.52
C VAL A 71 -8.74 11.40 -6.17
N LEU A 72 -9.68 12.08 -6.82
CA LEU A 72 -10.81 11.43 -7.50
C LEU A 72 -10.36 10.48 -8.62
N THR A 73 -9.33 10.87 -9.39
CA THR A 73 -8.76 10.00 -10.43
C THR A 73 -8.17 8.74 -9.84
N VAL A 74 -7.42 8.85 -8.74
CA VAL A 74 -6.82 7.69 -8.06
C VAL A 74 -7.91 6.82 -7.42
N SER A 75 -8.90 7.41 -6.74
CA SER A 75 -10.03 6.66 -6.18
C SER A 75 -10.80 5.88 -7.26
N PHE A 76 -11.07 6.53 -8.38
CA PHE A 76 -11.73 5.87 -9.52
C PHE A 76 -10.87 4.75 -10.12
N LEU A 77 -9.56 4.95 -10.19
CA LEU A 77 -8.62 3.93 -10.66
C LEU A 77 -8.63 2.69 -9.76
N ILE A 78 -8.56 2.88 -8.43
CA ILE A 78 -8.68 1.78 -7.45
C ILE A 78 -10.01 1.04 -7.66
N PHE A 79 -11.11 1.78 -7.69
CA PHE A 79 -12.45 1.22 -7.84
C PHE A 79 -12.59 0.38 -9.13
N ILE A 80 -12.14 0.90 -10.27
CA ILE A 80 -12.22 0.20 -11.56
C ILE A 80 -11.33 -1.05 -11.56
N VAL A 81 -10.08 -0.95 -11.11
CA VAL A 81 -9.16 -2.09 -11.08
C VAL A 81 -9.69 -3.19 -10.16
N GLN A 82 -10.20 -2.81 -9.00
CA GLN A 82 -10.81 -3.75 -8.05
C GLN A 82 -12.07 -4.41 -8.64
N SER A 83 -13.00 -3.63 -9.21
CA SER A 83 -14.24 -4.16 -9.76
C SER A 83 -14.00 -5.10 -10.95
N ILE A 84 -13.17 -4.69 -11.91
CA ILE A 84 -12.81 -5.54 -13.05
C ILE A 84 -12.02 -6.77 -12.57
N GLY A 85 -11.11 -6.58 -11.62
CA GLY A 85 -10.33 -7.67 -11.02
C GLY A 85 -11.22 -8.72 -10.37
N ILE A 86 -12.21 -8.34 -9.59
CA ILE A 86 -13.18 -9.27 -8.98
C ILE A 86 -13.95 -10.02 -10.05
N ILE A 87 -14.46 -9.33 -11.08
CA ILE A 87 -15.22 -9.95 -12.16
C ILE A 87 -14.34 -10.92 -12.96
N VAL A 88 -13.17 -10.50 -13.42
CA VAL A 88 -12.33 -11.28 -14.34
C VAL A 88 -11.51 -12.33 -13.59
N ILE A 89 -10.75 -11.93 -12.59
CA ILE A 89 -9.84 -12.84 -11.86
C ILE A 89 -10.65 -13.73 -10.94
N GLY A 90 -11.69 -13.17 -10.27
CA GLY A 90 -12.60 -13.93 -9.44
C GLY A 90 -13.32 -15.04 -10.20
N SER A 91 -13.75 -14.79 -11.44
CA SER A 91 -14.38 -15.81 -12.28
C SER A 91 -13.42 -16.92 -12.74
N LEU A 92 -12.13 -16.63 -12.85
CA LEU A 92 -11.11 -17.58 -13.32
C LEU A 92 -10.55 -18.48 -12.22
N ILE A 93 -10.31 -17.92 -11.03
CA ILE A 93 -9.59 -18.60 -9.94
C ILE A 93 -10.30 -18.53 -8.58
N GLY A 94 -11.54 -18.04 -8.56
CA GLY A 94 -12.34 -17.84 -7.35
C GLY A 94 -12.25 -16.42 -6.80
N ASN A 95 -13.31 -15.99 -6.13
CA ASN A 95 -13.39 -14.66 -5.54
C ASN A 95 -12.31 -14.47 -4.43
N PRO A 96 -11.88 -13.22 -4.19
CA PRO A 96 -11.05 -12.92 -3.03
C PRO A 96 -11.69 -13.45 -1.75
N ASN A 97 -10.84 -13.91 -0.80
CA ASN A 97 -11.32 -14.35 0.49
C ASN A 97 -11.93 -13.17 1.26
N GLU A 98 -13.23 -13.15 1.36
CA GLU A 98 -13.96 -12.17 2.16
C GLU A 98 -13.79 -12.43 3.67
N GLY A 99 -13.49 -13.68 4.04
CA GLY A 99 -13.49 -14.12 5.44
C GLY A 99 -12.43 -13.50 6.35
N SER A 100 -11.33 -12.97 5.81
CA SER A 100 -10.29 -12.35 6.65
C SER A 100 -10.64 -10.91 7.07
N ALA A 101 -11.44 -10.20 6.28
CA ALA A 101 -11.93 -8.87 6.62
C ALA A 101 -13.15 -8.93 7.57
N ILE A 102 -13.97 -9.98 7.45
CA ILE A 102 -15.23 -10.12 8.19
C ILE A 102 -15.00 -10.57 9.65
N THR A 103 -13.98 -11.39 9.93
CA THR A 103 -13.74 -11.95 11.27
C THR A 103 -13.28 -10.94 12.31
N ASN A 104 -12.89 -9.75 11.93
CA ASN A 104 -12.35 -8.70 12.81
C ASN A 104 -13.13 -7.39 12.71
N GLN A 105 -14.38 -7.42 12.29
CA GLN A 105 -15.16 -6.19 12.23
C GLN A 105 -15.42 -5.61 13.61
N PRO A 106 -15.34 -4.27 13.75
CA PRO A 106 -15.64 -3.63 15.02
C PRO A 106 -17.09 -3.85 15.39
N GLN A 107 -17.31 -4.36 16.62
CA GLN A 107 -18.66 -4.65 17.15
C GLN A 107 -19.31 -3.43 17.82
N THR A 108 -18.59 -2.31 17.89
CA THR A 108 -19.04 -1.08 18.53
C THR A 108 -18.72 0.13 17.68
N VAL A 109 -19.52 1.21 17.82
CA VAL A 109 -19.26 2.49 17.14
C VAL A 109 -17.88 3.05 17.48
N VAL A 110 -17.45 2.92 18.73
CA VAL A 110 -16.11 3.38 19.16
C VAL A 110 -15.02 2.57 18.47
N GLY A 111 -15.16 1.25 18.43
CA GLY A 111 -14.23 0.38 17.68
C GLY A 111 -14.18 0.73 16.19
N PHE A 112 -15.33 0.98 15.58
CA PHE A 112 -15.43 1.41 14.18
C PHE A 112 -14.69 2.73 13.90
N ILE A 113 -14.87 3.74 14.78
CA ILE A 113 -14.15 5.01 14.64
C ILE A 113 -12.63 4.81 14.80
N LEU A 114 -12.21 3.99 15.77
CA LEU A 114 -10.79 3.68 15.96
C LEU A 114 -10.20 2.95 14.75
N ASP A 115 -10.93 2.01 14.15
CA ASP A 115 -10.50 1.31 12.94
C ASP A 115 -10.37 2.27 11.75
N ILE A 116 -11.33 3.19 11.56
CA ILE A 116 -11.17 4.23 10.52
C ILE A 116 -9.90 5.03 10.78
N VAL A 117 -9.73 5.60 11.95
CA VAL A 117 -8.61 6.52 12.22
C VAL A 117 -7.27 5.79 12.15
N PHE A 118 -7.12 4.68 12.86
CA PHE A 118 -5.82 4.02 12.99
C PHE A 118 -5.56 2.99 11.89
N MET A 119 -6.49 2.07 11.63
CA MET A 119 -6.25 1.02 10.64
C MET A 119 -6.33 1.57 9.22
N THR A 120 -7.42 2.25 8.89
CA THR A 120 -7.65 2.72 7.53
C THR A 120 -6.74 3.90 7.15
N TRP A 121 -6.65 4.94 7.97
CA TRP A 121 -5.91 6.15 7.58
C TRP A 121 -4.43 6.10 7.93
N VAL A 122 -4.07 5.59 9.12
CA VAL A 122 -2.65 5.58 9.55
C VAL A 122 -1.93 4.34 9.04
N VAL A 123 -2.51 3.15 9.21
CA VAL A 123 -1.84 1.90 8.84
C VAL A 123 -1.93 1.67 7.34
N THR A 124 -3.13 1.56 6.75
CA THR A 124 -3.26 1.26 5.32
C THR A 124 -3.00 2.49 4.47
N GLY A 125 -3.76 3.56 4.61
CA GLY A 125 -3.64 4.74 3.76
C GLY A 125 -2.24 5.37 3.77
N LEU A 126 -1.74 5.78 4.94
CA LEU A 126 -0.43 6.41 5.05
C LEU A 126 0.71 5.37 5.04
N GLY A 127 0.62 4.33 5.87
CA GLY A 127 1.73 3.40 6.10
C GLY A 127 2.07 2.57 4.88
N GLU A 128 1.09 2.01 4.18
CA GLU A 128 1.34 1.23 2.97
C GLU A 128 1.86 2.10 1.84
N GLU A 129 1.29 3.28 1.62
CA GLU A 129 1.78 4.19 0.59
C GLU A 129 3.21 4.66 0.88
N PHE A 130 3.53 4.97 2.15
CA PHE A 130 4.88 5.32 2.56
C PHE A 130 5.89 4.18 2.32
N VAL A 131 5.57 2.94 2.73
CA VAL A 131 6.47 1.80 2.59
C VAL A 131 6.60 1.40 1.13
N PHE A 132 5.50 1.17 0.42
CA PHE A 132 5.54 0.58 -0.91
C PHE A 132 5.83 1.62 -1.99
N ARG A 133 5.13 2.76 -2.01
CA ARG A 133 5.29 3.80 -3.05
C ARG A 133 6.36 4.83 -2.67
N GLY A 134 6.56 5.08 -1.38
CA GLY A 134 7.66 5.91 -0.92
C GLY A 134 8.99 5.19 -1.00
N ILE A 135 9.30 4.33 -0.01
CA ILE A 135 10.67 3.81 0.15
C ILE A 135 11.03 2.68 -0.83
N ILE A 136 10.17 1.66 -1.02
CA ILE A 136 10.48 0.51 -1.89
C ILE A 136 10.65 0.96 -3.33
N MET A 137 9.70 1.74 -3.88
CA MET A 137 9.82 2.27 -5.24
C MET A 137 11.02 3.20 -5.39
N ASN A 138 11.33 4.04 -4.40
CA ASN A 138 12.51 4.89 -4.41
C ASN A 138 13.79 4.04 -4.48
N ARG A 139 13.89 2.94 -3.72
CA ARG A 139 15.06 2.05 -3.76
C ARG A 139 15.19 1.31 -5.09
N PHE A 140 14.09 0.84 -5.68
CA PHE A 140 14.12 0.26 -7.03
C PHE A 140 14.48 1.33 -8.07
N GLY A 141 13.93 2.53 -7.98
CA GLY A 141 14.28 3.65 -8.86
C GLY A 141 15.78 3.96 -8.85
N GLU A 142 16.36 4.09 -7.68
CA GLU A 142 17.81 4.33 -7.52
C GLU A 142 18.67 3.12 -7.95
N LEU A 143 18.16 1.89 -7.79
CA LEU A 143 18.85 0.69 -8.24
C LEU A 143 19.00 0.65 -9.76
N PHE A 144 17.95 1.02 -10.50
CA PHE A 144 17.89 0.94 -11.95
C PHE A 144 18.20 2.25 -12.68
N LYS A 145 18.43 3.35 -11.97
CA LYS A 145 18.57 4.71 -12.49
C LYS A 145 19.49 4.87 -13.70
N ASN A 146 20.61 4.11 -13.73
CA ASN A 146 21.63 4.21 -14.78
C ASN A 146 21.72 2.91 -15.61
N THR A 147 20.64 2.17 -15.71
CA THR A 147 20.59 0.93 -16.47
C THR A 147 19.55 1.01 -17.58
N ALA A 148 19.63 0.12 -18.57
CA ALA A 148 18.59 -0.05 -19.59
C ALA A 148 17.22 -0.43 -18.96
N LEU A 149 17.21 -0.86 -17.69
CA LEU A 149 16.04 -1.21 -16.91
C LEU A 149 15.41 0.00 -16.17
N SER A 150 15.90 1.22 -16.37
CA SER A 150 15.31 2.46 -15.83
C SER A 150 13.96 2.75 -16.49
N ASN A 151 12.98 1.94 -16.15
CA ASN A 151 11.63 2.00 -16.69
C ASN A 151 10.62 2.04 -15.55
N PHE A 152 9.77 3.05 -15.56
CA PHE A 152 8.77 3.22 -14.51
C PHE A 152 7.76 2.05 -14.44
N TYR A 153 7.47 1.36 -15.54
CA TYR A 153 6.62 0.16 -15.51
C TYR A 153 7.30 -1.01 -14.78
N LEU A 154 8.61 -1.19 -14.98
CA LEU A 154 9.37 -2.23 -14.27
C LEU A 154 9.41 -1.93 -12.77
N ILE A 155 9.71 -0.67 -12.39
CA ILE A 155 9.77 -0.25 -10.99
C ILE A 155 8.40 -0.45 -10.31
N SER A 156 7.33 -0.01 -10.97
CA SER A 156 5.96 -0.21 -10.49
C SER A 156 5.59 -1.69 -10.41
N GLY A 157 6.01 -2.51 -11.37
CA GLY A 157 5.76 -3.94 -11.41
C GLY A 157 6.43 -4.70 -10.26
N LEU A 158 7.71 -4.43 -10.01
CA LEU A 158 8.45 -5.07 -8.91
C LEU A 158 7.84 -4.74 -7.54
N GLN A 159 7.48 -3.48 -7.31
CA GLN A 159 6.78 -3.06 -6.11
C GLN A 159 5.40 -3.72 -6.01
N ALA A 160 4.66 -3.78 -7.12
CA ALA A 160 3.32 -4.35 -7.18
C ALA A 160 3.29 -5.85 -6.85
N ILE A 161 4.27 -6.61 -7.35
CA ILE A 161 4.42 -8.03 -6.99
C ILE A 161 4.60 -8.17 -5.49
N TRP A 162 5.49 -7.39 -4.89
CA TRP A 162 5.68 -7.45 -3.44
C TRP A 162 4.42 -7.03 -2.69
N PHE A 163 3.76 -5.95 -3.12
CA PHE A 163 2.51 -5.47 -2.52
C PHE A 163 1.40 -6.52 -2.57
N GLY A 164 1.19 -7.17 -3.71
CA GLY A 164 0.23 -8.25 -3.84
C GLY A 164 0.55 -9.45 -2.94
N LEU A 165 1.82 -9.91 -2.94
CA LEU A 165 2.29 -11.02 -2.09
C LEU A 165 2.20 -10.71 -0.59
N SER A 166 2.13 -9.45 -0.19
CA SER A 166 1.93 -9.06 1.21
C SER A 166 0.48 -9.22 1.71
N HIS A 167 -0.45 -9.63 0.84
CA HIS A 167 -1.88 -9.78 1.15
C HIS A 167 -2.41 -11.24 1.03
N PRO A 168 -1.72 -12.27 1.54
CA PRO A 168 -2.13 -13.67 1.34
C PRO A 168 -3.45 -14.02 2.03
N SER A 169 -3.87 -13.25 3.04
CA SER A 169 -5.19 -13.42 3.66
C SER A 169 -6.35 -13.21 2.69
N GLN A 170 -6.12 -12.45 1.60
CA GLN A 170 -7.13 -12.22 0.55
C GLN A 170 -7.22 -13.39 -0.46
N GLY A 171 -6.41 -14.44 -0.31
CA GLY A 171 -6.32 -15.55 -1.28
C GLY A 171 -5.62 -15.15 -2.58
N ALA A 172 -5.49 -16.11 -3.51
CA ALA A 172 -4.74 -15.89 -4.75
C ALA A 172 -5.32 -14.77 -5.61
N SER A 173 -6.64 -14.72 -5.76
CA SER A 173 -7.33 -13.67 -6.52
C SER A 173 -7.12 -12.29 -5.89
N GLY A 174 -7.28 -12.19 -4.56
CA GLY A 174 -7.05 -10.94 -3.83
C GLY A 174 -5.61 -10.46 -3.95
N MET A 175 -4.61 -11.34 -3.82
CA MET A 175 -3.20 -10.98 -4.03
C MET A 175 -2.94 -10.41 -5.43
N ILE A 176 -3.53 -11.01 -6.47
CA ILE A 176 -3.38 -10.52 -7.84
C ILE A 176 -4.07 -9.16 -8.01
N ILE A 177 -5.29 -9.01 -7.53
CA ILE A 177 -6.05 -7.75 -7.62
C ILE A 177 -5.32 -6.62 -6.88
N THR A 178 -4.89 -6.88 -5.65
CA THR A 178 -4.11 -5.92 -4.86
C THR A 178 -2.78 -5.57 -5.53
N GLY A 179 -2.10 -6.56 -6.12
CA GLY A 179 -0.91 -6.32 -6.92
C GLY A 179 -1.17 -5.42 -8.14
N LEU A 180 -2.28 -5.65 -8.87
CA LEU A 180 -2.67 -4.79 -9.99
C LEU A 180 -2.98 -3.35 -9.51
N ILE A 181 -3.72 -3.18 -8.42
CA ILE A 181 -3.91 -1.85 -7.80
C ILE A 181 -2.54 -1.22 -7.52
N GLY A 182 -1.63 -1.97 -6.90
CA GLY A 182 -0.26 -1.54 -6.63
C GLY A 182 0.49 -1.07 -7.86
N PHE A 183 0.38 -1.80 -8.97
CA PHE A 183 1.00 -1.45 -10.25
C PHE A 183 0.46 -0.14 -10.83
N PHE A 184 -0.85 0.02 -10.86
CA PHE A 184 -1.48 1.23 -11.39
C PHE A 184 -1.20 2.46 -10.53
N LEU A 185 -1.23 2.33 -9.20
CA LEU A 185 -0.89 3.42 -8.28
C LEU A 185 0.59 3.83 -8.41
N GLY A 186 1.52 2.86 -8.46
CA GLY A 186 2.93 3.14 -8.69
C GLY A 186 3.18 3.82 -10.02
N THR A 187 2.52 3.36 -11.09
CA THR A 187 2.61 3.97 -12.43
C THR A 187 2.03 5.38 -12.43
N TYR A 188 0.92 5.61 -11.76
CA TYR A 188 0.32 6.94 -11.61
C TYR A 188 1.29 7.90 -10.90
N LEU A 189 1.86 7.49 -9.78
CA LEU A 189 2.82 8.29 -9.02
C LEU A 189 4.02 8.71 -9.87
N LEU A 190 4.64 7.77 -10.60
CA LEU A 190 5.82 8.07 -11.42
C LEU A 190 5.51 8.96 -12.62
N LYS A 191 4.28 8.94 -13.12
CA LYS A 191 3.84 9.80 -14.24
C LYS A 191 3.28 11.15 -13.81
N ARG A 192 2.75 11.25 -12.60
CA ARG A 192 1.98 12.40 -12.09
C ARG A 192 2.41 12.76 -10.66
N SER A 193 3.70 12.97 -10.45
CA SER A 193 4.29 13.23 -9.12
C SER A 193 4.04 14.63 -8.55
N GLU A 194 3.25 15.49 -9.22
CA GLU A 194 3.02 16.88 -8.81
C GLU A 194 2.61 17.05 -7.34
N PHE A 195 1.76 16.14 -6.85
CA PHE A 195 1.27 16.13 -5.46
C PHE A 195 1.91 15.03 -4.59
N GLY A 196 2.94 14.35 -5.11
CA GLY A 196 3.62 13.26 -4.41
C GLY A 196 2.68 12.11 -4.04
N LEU A 197 2.83 11.60 -2.81
CA LEU A 197 2.03 10.47 -2.29
C LEU A 197 0.61 10.85 -1.87
N TRP A 198 0.33 12.12 -1.63
CA TRP A 198 -0.94 12.52 -0.99
C TRP A 198 -2.20 12.10 -1.73
N PRO A 199 -2.30 12.18 -3.09
CA PRO A 199 -3.48 11.68 -3.78
C PRO A 199 -3.72 10.18 -3.56
N LEU A 200 -2.64 9.39 -3.44
CA LEU A 200 -2.72 7.95 -3.20
C LEU A 200 -3.19 7.67 -1.77
N ILE A 201 -2.56 8.32 -0.79
CA ILE A 201 -2.89 8.20 0.64
C ILE A 201 -4.37 8.54 0.87
N VAL A 202 -4.82 9.68 0.33
CA VAL A 202 -6.19 10.15 0.54
C VAL A 202 -7.19 9.25 -0.19
N ALA A 203 -6.90 8.85 -1.43
CA ALA A 203 -7.78 7.96 -2.19
C ALA A 203 -7.90 6.57 -1.55
N HIS A 204 -6.78 5.99 -1.10
CA HIS A 204 -6.76 4.71 -0.40
C HIS A 204 -7.58 4.77 0.89
N GLY A 205 -7.32 5.78 1.75
CA GLY A 205 -8.08 5.98 2.97
C GLY A 205 -9.59 6.18 2.73
N ILE A 206 -9.99 6.90 1.67
CA ILE A 206 -11.41 7.07 1.31
C ILE A 206 -12.04 5.74 0.91
N ILE A 207 -11.41 4.99 0.00
CA ILE A 207 -11.97 3.73 -0.50
C ILE A 207 -12.11 2.73 0.65
N ASP A 208 -11.08 2.56 1.47
CA ASP A 208 -11.13 1.64 2.60
C ASP A 208 -12.16 2.08 3.67
N THR A 209 -12.31 3.40 3.91
CA THR A 209 -13.36 3.93 4.77
C THR A 209 -14.74 3.57 4.26
N ILE A 210 -14.97 3.69 2.94
CA ILE A 210 -16.26 3.33 2.33
C ILE A 210 -16.52 1.83 2.52
N VAL A 211 -15.54 0.97 2.21
CA VAL A 211 -15.68 -0.49 2.36
C VAL A 211 -15.95 -0.88 3.82
N LEU A 212 -15.17 -0.34 4.76
CA LEU A 212 -15.37 -0.59 6.20
C LEU A 212 -16.76 -0.13 6.67
N THR A 213 -17.21 1.05 6.19
CA THR A 213 -18.53 1.58 6.55
C THR A 213 -19.66 0.70 6.02
N ILE A 214 -19.60 0.28 4.74
CA ILE A 214 -20.60 -0.62 4.16
C ILE A 214 -20.66 -1.92 4.96
N ASN A 215 -19.52 -2.50 5.27
CA ASN A 215 -19.46 -3.73 6.05
C ASN A 215 -20.06 -3.55 7.46
N PHE A 216 -19.74 -2.44 8.15
CA PHE A 216 -20.24 -2.16 9.50
C PHE A 216 -21.75 -1.99 9.57
N ILE A 217 -22.37 -1.36 8.57
CA ILE A 217 -23.84 -1.16 8.54
C ILE A 217 -24.61 -2.39 8.01
N SER A 218 -23.91 -3.36 7.42
CA SER A 218 -24.51 -4.60 6.88
C SER A 218 -24.52 -5.75 7.90
N THR A 219 -23.90 -5.56 9.06
CA THR A 219 -23.88 -6.49 10.21
C THR A 219 -24.87 -6.09 11.26
#